data_498e31a82a7d17f7fab34f173ec1af2a
#
_entry.id   498e31a82a7d17f7fab34f173ec1af2a
#
_cell.length_a   1.000
_cell.length_b   1.000
_cell.length_c   1.000
_cell.angle_alpha   90.00
_cell.angle_beta   90.00
_cell.angle_gamma   90.00
#
_symmetry.space_group_name_H-M   'P 1'
#
loop_
_entity.id
_entity.type
_entity.pdbx_description
1 polymer ?
#
loop_
_entity_poly.entity_id
_entity_poly.type
_entity_poly.pdbx_seq_one_letter_code
_entity_poly.pdbx_strand_id
1 'polypeptide(L)'
;MKDWTGTGRAYADSYASLCVGTAEALLGAFGTPGKRTLLDVGSGTGMLTAAFADAGWVATGCEPEPTMRDVALREHPEIPVCDGTLPDLPFEDGQFDVVVANFVLNHVADPRASAAELLRVSVDLVSATIWTNSPTWLWREVCERAALIPATGERLPPEKDFERTVDGFARMLDDAGWPRPQVSEITWTWSADATALWASAEGGVGGAGQFYRALDDAGRRSFRAAFEFVCAERSIAGRLPLAHSAAVAVAPRG
;
A
#
# COMPACT_ATOMS: atom_id res chain seq x y z
N MET A 1 -3.56 -13.83 -2.53
CA MET A 1 -2.55 -12.74 -2.51
C MET A 1 -2.65 -11.96 -3.81
N LYS A 2 -2.58 -10.62 -3.80
CA LYS A 2 -2.58 -9.86 -5.06
C LYS A 2 -1.28 -10.11 -5.81
N ASP A 3 -1.39 -10.35 -7.13
CA ASP A 3 -0.25 -10.46 -8.01
C ASP A 3 0.23 -9.05 -8.41
N TRP A 4 1.47 -8.73 -8.09
CA TRP A 4 2.13 -7.46 -8.41
C TRP A 4 3.15 -7.60 -9.53
N THR A 5 3.29 -8.81 -10.09
CA THR A 5 4.29 -9.12 -11.11
C THR A 5 4.23 -8.18 -12.30
N GLY A 6 5.34 -7.50 -12.58
CA GLY A 6 5.49 -6.62 -13.73
C GLY A 6 4.73 -5.29 -13.63
N THR A 7 4.26 -4.88 -12.44
CA THR A 7 3.43 -3.67 -12.29
C THR A 7 4.23 -2.42 -11.87
N GLY A 8 5.53 -2.51 -11.65
CA GLY A 8 6.34 -1.45 -11.04
C GLY A 8 6.17 -0.08 -11.70
N ARG A 9 6.32 0.04 -13.03
CA ARG A 9 6.17 1.33 -13.72
C ARG A 9 4.74 1.87 -13.63
N ALA A 10 3.73 1.04 -13.89
CA ALA A 10 2.34 1.46 -13.84
C ALA A 10 1.91 1.88 -12.41
N TYR A 11 2.45 1.22 -11.39
CA TYR A 11 2.24 1.61 -9.99
C TYR A 11 2.91 2.96 -9.66
N ALA A 12 4.17 3.16 -10.08
CA ALA A 12 4.89 4.42 -9.88
C ALA A 12 4.13 5.60 -10.47
N ASP A 13 3.65 5.45 -11.71
CA ASP A 13 2.93 6.49 -12.43
C ASP A 13 1.52 6.76 -11.86
N SER A 14 0.99 5.90 -10.98
CA SER A 14 -0.38 5.98 -10.46
C SER A 14 -0.44 6.00 -8.93
N TYR A 15 -0.54 4.83 -8.29
CA TYR A 15 -0.89 4.70 -6.87
C TYR A 15 0.24 5.03 -5.90
N ALA A 16 1.49 5.11 -6.34
CA ALA A 16 2.60 5.46 -5.45
C ALA A 16 2.36 6.81 -4.75
N SER A 17 1.88 7.82 -5.50
CA SER A 17 1.56 9.14 -4.96
C SER A 17 0.32 9.16 -4.03
N LEU A 18 -0.59 8.20 -4.17
CA LEU A 18 -1.67 8.00 -3.21
C LEU A 18 -1.15 7.45 -1.89
N CYS A 19 -0.32 6.39 -1.96
CA CYS A 19 0.16 5.69 -0.77
C CYS A 19 1.10 6.53 0.10
N VAL A 20 1.80 7.51 -0.48
CA VAL A 20 2.64 8.46 0.28
C VAL A 20 1.81 9.44 1.11
N GLY A 21 0.49 9.52 0.90
CA GLY A 21 -0.42 10.35 1.72
C GLY A 21 -0.43 10.02 3.21
N THR A 22 0.12 8.86 3.61
CA THR A 22 0.31 8.49 5.02
C THR A 22 1.58 9.06 5.64
N ALA A 23 2.52 9.61 4.85
CA ALA A 23 3.86 9.99 5.29
C ALA A 23 3.87 10.94 6.49
N GLU A 24 3.01 11.98 6.47
CA GLU A 24 2.94 12.96 7.56
C GLU A 24 2.53 12.30 8.89
N ALA A 25 1.52 11.43 8.88
CA ALA A 25 1.05 10.73 10.05
C ALA A 25 2.12 9.77 10.61
N LEU A 26 2.80 9.03 9.73
CA LEU A 26 3.86 8.10 10.10
C LEU A 26 5.07 8.85 10.69
N LEU A 27 5.55 9.90 10.01
CA LEU A 27 6.66 10.72 10.50
C LEU A 27 6.35 11.38 11.84
N GLY A 28 5.12 11.87 12.01
CA GLY A 28 4.66 12.43 13.30
C GLY A 28 4.68 11.40 14.44
N ALA A 29 4.37 10.14 14.14
CA ALA A 29 4.39 9.06 15.12
C ALA A 29 5.81 8.55 15.45
N PHE A 30 6.76 8.61 14.50
CA PHE A 30 8.12 8.11 14.69
C PHE A 30 9.02 9.06 15.49
N GLY A 31 8.65 10.33 15.58
CA GLY A 31 9.41 11.36 16.28
C GLY A 31 10.69 11.77 15.53
N THR A 32 11.70 12.20 16.28
CA THR A 32 12.94 12.75 15.71
C THR A 32 13.83 11.64 15.15
N PRO A 33 14.27 11.73 13.88
CA PRO A 33 15.06 10.67 13.24
C PRO A 33 16.46 10.51 13.86
N GLY A 34 17.18 11.61 14.11
CA GLY A 34 18.56 11.54 14.55
C GLY A 34 19.43 10.79 13.56
N LYS A 35 20.05 9.69 13.98
CA LYS A 35 20.75 8.71 13.10
C LYS A 35 20.08 7.33 13.14
N ARG A 36 18.80 7.30 13.50
CA ARG A 36 18.05 6.06 13.66
C ARG A 36 17.77 5.42 12.32
N THR A 37 17.81 4.11 12.30
CA THR A 37 17.51 3.28 11.13
C THR A 37 16.01 3.06 10.99
N LEU A 38 15.53 3.03 9.73
CA LEU A 38 14.15 2.76 9.40
C LEU A 38 14.07 1.75 8.26
N LEU A 39 13.31 0.68 8.47
CA LEU A 39 12.97 -0.30 7.44
C LEU A 39 11.55 -0.06 6.94
N ASP A 40 11.40 0.15 5.63
CA ASP A 40 10.13 0.21 4.92
C ASP A 40 9.88 -1.13 4.23
N VAL A 41 8.97 -1.95 4.79
CA VAL A 41 8.65 -3.30 4.30
C VAL A 41 7.50 -3.24 3.31
N GLY A 42 7.69 -3.84 2.13
CA GLY A 42 6.81 -3.67 0.98
C GLY A 42 6.93 -2.27 0.42
N SER A 43 8.15 -1.76 0.31
CA SER A 43 8.47 -0.37 -0.08
C SER A 43 8.02 0.01 -1.49
N GLY A 44 7.62 -0.97 -2.30
CA GLY A 44 7.17 -0.73 -3.67
C GLY A 44 8.22 -0.01 -4.50
N THR A 45 7.83 1.12 -5.08
CA THR A 45 8.72 1.95 -5.92
C THR A 45 9.57 2.95 -5.12
N GLY A 46 9.60 2.85 -3.78
CA GLY A 46 10.50 3.61 -2.91
C GLY A 46 10.05 5.04 -2.58
N MET A 47 8.90 5.50 -3.06
CA MET A 47 8.46 6.90 -2.85
C MET A 47 8.27 7.25 -1.37
N LEU A 48 7.70 6.35 -0.56
CA LEU A 48 7.55 6.57 0.88
C LEU A 48 8.90 6.42 1.60
N THR A 49 9.73 5.45 1.20
CA THR A 49 11.09 5.29 1.73
C THR A 49 11.92 6.55 1.51
N ALA A 50 11.79 7.19 0.33
CA ALA A 50 12.43 8.45 0.02
C ALA A 50 11.93 9.58 0.92
N ALA A 51 10.63 9.67 1.19
CA ALA A 51 10.08 10.66 2.10
C ALA A 51 10.63 10.50 3.53
N PHE A 52 10.88 9.28 3.99
CA PHE A 52 11.56 9.03 5.26
C PHE A 52 13.03 9.46 5.24
N ALA A 53 13.76 9.16 4.15
CA ALA A 53 15.15 9.58 3.98
C ALA A 53 15.28 11.11 3.95
N ASP A 54 14.40 11.79 3.23
CA ASP A 54 14.33 13.27 3.16
C ASP A 54 14.04 13.91 4.53
N ALA A 55 13.28 13.20 5.38
CA ALA A 55 13.03 13.61 6.76
C ALA A 55 14.21 13.33 7.72
N GLY A 56 15.30 12.71 7.23
CA GLY A 56 16.55 12.49 7.96
C GLY A 56 16.70 11.11 8.59
N TRP A 57 15.85 10.14 8.24
CA TRP A 57 16.01 8.75 8.65
C TRP A 57 17.06 8.03 7.81
N VAL A 58 17.78 7.08 8.42
CA VAL A 58 18.62 6.13 7.67
C VAL A 58 17.69 5.04 7.13
N ALA A 59 17.02 5.33 6.02
CA ALA A 59 15.95 4.51 5.47
C ALA A 59 16.49 3.40 4.56
N THR A 60 15.88 2.22 4.66
CA THR A 60 16.12 1.06 3.79
C THR A 60 14.75 0.53 3.32
N GLY A 61 14.61 0.26 2.03
CA GLY A 61 13.45 -0.43 1.47
C GLY A 61 13.64 -1.95 1.44
N CYS A 62 12.54 -2.69 1.60
CA CYS A 62 12.48 -4.13 1.40
C CYS A 62 11.26 -4.47 0.56
N GLU A 63 11.44 -5.03 -0.64
CA GLU A 63 10.36 -5.23 -1.62
C GLU A 63 10.57 -6.55 -2.40
N PRO A 64 9.60 -7.48 -2.43
CA PRO A 64 9.74 -8.74 -3.14
C PRO A 64 9.64 -8.64 -4.67
N GLU A 65 8.90 -7.64 -5.21
CA GLU A 65 8.65 -7.55 -6.65
C GLU A 65 9.82 -6.87 -7.39
N PRO A 66 10.51 -7.59 -8.31
CA PRO A 66 11.69 -7.05 -8.99
C PRO A 66 11.44 -5.75 -9.76
N THR A 67 10.30 -5.63 -10.45
CA THR A 67 10.02 -4.42 -11.25
C THR A 67 9.71 -3.19 -10.39
N MET A 68 9.24 -3.39 -9.16
CA MET A 68 9.12 -2.33 -8.15
C MET A 68 10.51 -1.88 -7.68
N ARG A 69 11.40 -2.84 -7.32
CA ARG A 69 12.79 -2.55 -6.94
C ARG A 69 13.56 -1.85 -8.04
N ASP A 70 13.37 -2.25 -9.31
CA ASP A 70 14.01 -1.60 -10.46
C ASP A 70 13.60 -0.13 -10.61
N VAL A 71 12.36 0.21 -10.28
CA VAL A 71 11.89 1.60 -10.25
C VAL A 71 12.52 2.33 -9.07
N ALA A 72 12.46 1.75 -7.87
CA ALA A 72 13.04 2.34 -6.66
C ALA A 72 14.52 2.69 -6.85
N LEU A 73 15.33 1.75 -7.35
CA LEU A 73 16.76 1.96 -7.63
C LEU A 73 17.05 3.03 -8.69
N ARG A 74 16.15 3.23 -9.65
CA ARG A 74 16.31 4.28 -10.68
C ARG A 74 15.91 5.65 -10.17
N GLU A 75 14.82 5.74 -9.42
CA GLU A 75 14.25 7.02 -8.98
C GLU A 75 14.89 7.51 -7.68
N HIS A 76 15.40 6.58 -6.85
CA HIS A 76 16.01 6.85 -5.55
C HIS A 76 17.33 6.06 -5.38
N PRO A 77 18.35 6.31 -6.23
CA PRO A 77 19.57 5.48 -6.27
C PRO A 77 20.42 5.51 -4.99
N GLU A 78 20.22 6.52 -4.15
CA GLU A 78 20.91 6.68 -2.86
C GLU A 78 20.28 5.86 -1.72
N ILE A 79 19.06 5.32 -1.93
CA ILE A 79 18.34 4.56 -0.91
C ILE A 79 18.55 3.06 -1.17
N PRO A 80 19.12 2.31 -0.21
CA PRO A 80 19.23 0.87 -0.36
C PRO A 80 17.86 0.21 -0.37
N VAL A 81 17.66 -0.69 -1.34
CA VAL A 81 16.49 -1.56 -1.39
C VAL A 81 16.94 -3.01 -1.58
N CYS A 82 16.37 -3.91 -0.80
CA CYS A 82 16.68 -5.34 -0.88
C CYS A 82 15.45 -6.17 -1.25
N ASP A 83 15.70 -7.42 -1.64
CA ASP A 83 14.68 -8.44 -1.82
C ASP A 83 14.29 -9.03 -0.47
N GLY A 84 13.00 -9.15 -0.21
CA GLY A 84 12.47 -9.78 1.00
C GLY A 84 10.95 -9.77 1.02
N THR A 85 10.37 -10.79 1.60
CA THR A 85 8.92 -11.00 1.63
C THR A 85 8.45 -11.41 3.02
N LEU A 86 7.31 -10.91 3.43
CA LEU A 86 6.63 -11.35 4.64
C LEU A 86 6.00 -12.75 4.44
N PRO A 87 6.01 -13.60 5.50
CA PRO A 87 6.44 -13.30 6.88
C PRO A 87 7.90 -13.64 7.19
N ASP A 88 8.76 -13.85 6.20
CA ASP A 88 10.16 -14.26 6.40
C ASP A 88 11.10 -13.18 5.82
N LEU A 89 11.48 -12.19 6.63
CA LEU A 89 12.38 -11.12 6.22
C LEU A 89 13.85 -11.52 6.41
N PRO A 90 14.76 -11.12 5.50
CA PRO A 90 16.18 -11.50 5.54
C PRO A 90 16.99 -10.64 6.54
N PHE A 91 16.43 -10.37 7.73
CA PHE A 91 17.03 -9.53 8.75
C PHE A 91 17.06 -10.21 10.11
N GLU A 92 18.01 -9.82 10.95
CA GLU A 92 18.14 -10.28 12.32
C GLU A 92 17.06 -9.66 13.24
N ASP A 93 16.87 -10.28 14.42
CA ASP A 93 15.99 -9.75 15.45
C ASP A 93 16.47 -8.37 15.91
N GLY A 94 15.57 -7.39 15.91
CA GLY A 94 15.90 -6.05 16.39
C GLY A 94 17.01 -5.36 15.56
N GLN A 95 16.96 -5.49 14.25
CA GLN A 95 17.98 -4.89 13.38
C GLN A 95 17.71 -3.40 13.09
N PHE A 96 16.46 -2.94 13.16
CA PHE A 96 16.09 -1.57 12.82
C PHE A 96 15.39 -0.85 13.99
N ASP A 97 15.72 0.41 14.21
CA ASP A 97 15.09 1.22 15.26
C ASP A 97 13.58 1.38 15.00
N VAL A 98 13.18 1.61 13.76
CA VAL A 98 11.79 1.72 13.32
C VAL A 98 11.53 0.77 12.16
N VAL A 99 10.41 0.06 12.20
CA VAL A 99 9.94 -0.78 11.10
C VAL A 99 8.53 -0.37 10.69
N VAL A 100 8.30 -0.15 9.41
CA VAL A 100 6.99 0.23 8.88
C VAL A 100 6.57 -0.66 7.72
N ALA A 101 5.27 -0.96 7.63
CA ALA A 101 4.65 -1.64 6.49
C ALA A 101 3.41 -0.86 6.03
N ASN A 102 3.57 -0.04 4.98
CA ASN A 102 2.50 0.85 4.51
C ASN A 102 1.60 0.14 3.48
N PHE A 103 0.35 -0.16 3.86
CA PHE A 103 -0.64 -0.88 3.05
C PHE A 103 -0.25 -2.30 2.62
N VAL A 104 0.66 -2.95 3.33
CA VAL A 104 1.16 -4.30 3.01
C VAL A 104 0.27 -5.39 3.60
N LEU A 105 -0.14 -5.26 4.87
CA LEU A 105 -0.90 -6.29 5.59
C LEU A 105 -2.29 -6.58 4.99
N ASN A 106 -2.78 -5.72 4.10
CA ASN A 106 -3.96 -5.98 3.28
C ASN A 106 -3.74 -7.05 2.19
N HIS A 107 -2.48 -7.38 1.86
CA HIS A 107 -2.09 -8.12 0.66
C HIS A 107 -1.31 -9.40 0.93
N VAL A 108 -0.94 -9.66 2.17
CA VAL A 108 -0.20 -10.87 2.58
C VAL A 108 -1.15 -12.04 2.83
N ALA A 109 -0.62 -13.26 2.72
CA ALA A 109 -1.38 -14.50 2.96
C ALA A 109 -1.66 -14.78 4.44
N ASP A 110 -0.81 -14.26 5.33
CA ASP A 110 -0.94 -14.38 6.78
C ASP A 110 -0.61 -13.04 7.47
N PRO A 111 -1.63 -12.19 7.72
CA PRO A 111 -1.42 -10.88 8.32
C PRO A 111 -0.83 -10.93 9.73
N ARG A 112 -1.20 -11.94 10.55
CA ARG A 112 -0.70 -12.08 11.92
C ARG A 112 0.77 -12.49 11.95
N ALA A 113 1.14 -13.51 11.18
CA ALA A 113 2.54 -13.91 11.05
C ALA A 113 3.39 -12.78 10.48
N SER A 114 2.86 -12.05 9.48
CA SER A 114 3.54 -10.90 8.89
C SER A 114 3.72 -9.75 9.89
N ALA A 115 2.71 -9.46 10.71
CA ALA A 115 2.81 -8.42 11.74
C ALA A 115 3.80 -8.83 12.85
N ALA A 116 3.83 -10.10 13.27
CA ALA A 116 4.81 -10.62 14.22
C ALA A 116 6.25 -10.49 13.68
N GLU A 117 6.44 -10.71 12.39
CA GLU A 117 7.75 -10.55 11.74
C GLU A 117 8.22 -9.09 11.71
N LEU A 118 7.31 -8.12 11.45
CA LEU A 118 7.64 -6.69 11.56
C LEU A 118 8.11 -6.34 12.98
N LEU A 119 7.42 -6.87 13.99
CA LEU A 119 7.82 -6.69 15.38
C LEU A 119 9.18 -7.33 15.68
N ARG A 120 9.45 -8.54 15.17
CA ARG A 120 10.71 -9.25 15.39
C ARG A 120 11.93 -8.42 14.97
N VAL A 121 11.87 -7.80 13.80
CA VAL A 121 13.01 -7.04 13.24
C VAL A 121 13.12 -5.60 13.77
N SER A 122 12.13 -5.10 14.55
CA SER A 122 12.16 -3.77 15.15
C SER A 122 12.87 -3.74 16.50
N VAL A 123 13.45 -2.59 16.89
CA VAL A 123 14.03 -2.33 18.22
C VAL A 123 13.10 -1.48 19.07
N ASP A 124 12.76 -0.30 18.58
CA ASP A 124 12.06 0.72 19.35
C ASP A 124 10.58 0.78 18.99
N LEU A 125 10.27 0.79 17.70
CA LEU A 125 8.93 1.08 17.22
C LEU A 125 8.58 0.29 15.96
N VAL A 126 7.38 -0.25 15.94
CA VAL A 126 6.79 -0.89 14.77
C VAL A 126 5.51 -0.16 14.35
N SER A 127 5.30 -0.03 13.06
CA SER A 127 4.12 0.66 12.49
C SER A 127 3.59 -0.11 11.27
N ALA A 128 2.29 -0.02 11.07
CA ALA A 128 1.66 -0.52 9.84
C ALA A 128 0.42 0.29 9.51
N THR A 129 0.06 0.29 8.23
CA THR A 129 -1.19 0.90 7.77
C THR A 129 -2.03 -0.07 6.98
N ILE A 130 -3.34 0.11 7.04
CA ILE A 130 -4.31 -0.60 6.21
C ILE A 130 -5.35 0.37 5.64
N TRP A 131 -5.93 0.02 4.49
CA TRP A 131 -7.10 0.72 4.00
C TRP A 131 -8.32 0.41 4.84
N THR A 132 -9.01 1.43 5.36
CA THR A 132 -10.38 1.33 5.90
C THR A 132 -11.40 1.75 4.85
N ASN A 133 -11.05 2.71 3.98
CA ASN A 133 -11.80 3.05 2.79
C ASN A 133 -10.86 3.33 1.62
N SER A 134 -10.78 2.40 0.68
CA SER A 134 -9.95 2.55 -0.53
C SER A 134 -10.79 3.04 -1.72
N PRO A 135 -10.18 3.60 -2.79
CA PRO A 135 -10.89 4.13 -3.95
C PRO A 135 -11.51 3.06 -4.87
N THR A 136 -11.73 1.86 -4.37
CA THR A 136 -12.35 0.78 -5.15
C THR A 136 -13.76 1.14 -5.64
N TRP A 137 -14.41 2.12 -5.02
CA TRP A 137 -15.70 2.63 -5.47
C TRP A 137 -15.67 3.15 -6.91
N LEU A 138 -14.58 3.82 -7.33
CA LEU A 138 -14.41 4.30 -8.69
C LEU A 138 -14.50 3.16 -9.70
N TRP A 139 -13.71 2.09 -9.47
CA TRP A 139 -13.69 0.94 -10.36
C TRP A 139 -14.97 0.12 -10.33
N ARG A 140 -15.67 0.09 -9.20
CA ARG A 140 -17.02 -0.49 -9.11
C ARG A 140 -17.99 0.27 -9.98
N GLU A 141 -18.02 1.59 -9.88
CA GLU A 141 -18.86 2.45 -10.72
C GLU A 141 -18.54 2.26 -12.21
N VAL A 142 -17.25 2.17 -12.57
CA VAL A 142 -16.84 1.87 -13.95
C VAL A 142 -17.41 0.52 -14.42
N CYS A 143 -17.31 -0.53 -13.61
CA CYS A 143 -17.89 -1.84 -13.94
C CYS A 143 -19.41 -1.77 -14.09
N GLU A 144 -20.12 -1.10 -13.18
CA GLU A 144 -21.57 -0.93 -13.22
C GLU A 144 -22.01 -0.24 -14.52
N ARG A 145 -21.34 0.84 -14.91
CA ARG A 145 -21.63 1.59 -16.15
C ARG A 145 -21.28 0.81 -17.41
N ALA A 146 -20.25 -0.02 -17.35
CA ALA A 146 -19.85 -0.91 -18.42
C ALA A 146 -20.74 -2.15 -18.54
N ALA A 147 -21.71 -2.37 -17.64
CA ALA A 147 -22.49 -3.60 -17.48
C ALA A 147 -21.59 -4.85 -17.29
N LEU A 148 -20.47 -4.70 -16.61
CA LEU A 148 -19.52 -5.75 -16.28
C LEU A 148 -19.68 -6.15 -14.80
N ILE A 149 -19.54 -7.45 -14.53
CA ILE A 149 -19.56 -7.97 -13.16
C ILE A 149 -18.11 -7.97 -12.66
N PRO A 150 -17.78 -7.18 -11.62
CA PRO A 150 -16.43 -7.18 -11.06
C PRO A 150 -16.05 -8.57 -10.55
N ALA A 151 -14.83 -9.00 -10.83
CA ALA A 151 -14.31 -10.19 -10.16
C ALA A 151 -14.22 -9.93 -8.65
N THR A 152 -14.77 -10.83 -7.87
CA THR A 152 -14.54 -10.83 -6.42
C THR A 152 -13.11 -11.29 -6.19
N GLY A 153 -12.28 -10.44 -5.58
CA GLY A 153 -10.92 -10.83 -5.21
C GLY A 153 -10.91 -12.05 -4.28
N GLU A 154 -9.84 -12.80 -4.35
CA GLU A 154 -9.61 -13.91 -3.43
C GLU A 154 -9.62 -13.39 -1.98
N ARG A 155 -10.42 -14.01 -1.12
CA ARG A 155 -10.48 -13.69 0.31
C ARG A 155 -9.55 -14.60 1.08
N LEU A 156 -8.97 -14.08 2.13
CA LEU A 156 -8.25 -14.91 3.08
C LEU A 156 -9.19 -15.94 3.72
N PRO A 157 -8.69 -17.12 4.11
CA PRO A 157 -9.43 -18.03 4.96
C PRO A 157 -9.91 -17.32 6.22
N PRO A 158 -11.13 -17.64 6.74
CA PRO A 158 -11.71 -16.91 7.87
C PRO A 158 -10.81 -16.79 9.10
N GLU A 159 -10.01 -17.81 9.37
CA GLU A 159 -9.07 -17.87 10.49
C GLU A 159 -7.86 -16.93 10.32
N LYS A 160 -7.54 -16.48 9.09
CA LYS A 160 -6.48 -15.54 8.76
C LYS A 160 -7.00 -14.14 8.45
N ASP A 161 -8.29 -14.03 8.12
CA ASP A 161 -8.90 -12.75 7.79
C ASP A 161 -9.10 -11.88 9.04
N PHE A 162 -9.29 -10.59 8.84
CA PHE A 162 -9.60 -9.63 9.88
C PHE A 162 -10.45 -8.50 9.33
N GLU A 163 -11.17 -7.79 10.18
CA GLU A 163 -11.97 -6.63 9.78
C GLU A 163 -11.05 -5.44 9.45
N ARG A 164 -11.25 -4.80 8.27
CA ARG A 164 -10.50 -3.60 7.83
C ARG A 164 -11.09 -2.34 8.44
N THR A 165 -11.16 -2.31 9.77
CA THR A 165 -11.56 -1.19 10.62
C THR A 165 -10.46 -0.88 11.63
N VAL A 166 -10.51 0.26 12.30
CA VAL A 166 -9.58 0.62 13.37
C VAL A 166 -9.53 -0.47 14.44
N ASP A 167 -10.71 -0.88 14.94
CA ASP A 167 -10.81 -1.88 16.01
C ASP A 167 -10.40 -3.29 15.53
N GLY A 168 -10.77 -3.66 14.31
CA GLY A 168 -10.40 -4.95 13.73
C GLY A 168 -8.90 -5.05 13.51
N PHE A 169 -8.29 -3.96 13.08
CA PHE A 169 -6.83 -3.88 12.89
C PHE A 169 -6.11 -3.93 14.25
N ALA A 170 -6.57 -3.18 15.25
CA ALA A 170 -6.00 -3.23 16.59
C ALA A 170 -6.02 -4.66 17.17
N ARG A 171 -7.16 -5.36 17.08
CA ARG A 171 -7.27 -6.76 17.53
C ARG A 171 -6.31 -7.70 16.78
N MET A 172 -6.20 -7.56 15.45
CA MET A 172 -5.30 -8.39 14.65
C MET A 172 -3.83 -8.20 15.05
N LEU A 173 -3.42 -6.96 15.34
CA LEU A 173 -2.06 -6.64 15.78
C LEU A 173 -1.79 -7.12 17.21
N ASP A 174 -2.77 -7.02 18.11
CA ASP A 174 -2.69 -7.60 19.47
C ASP A 174 -2.52 -9.11 19.43
N ASP A 175 -3.33 -9.81 18.61
CA ASP A 175 -3.19 -11.24 18.32
C ASP A 175 -1.80 -11.61 17.76
N ALA A 176 -1.16 -10.70 17.02
CA ALA A 176 0.19 -10.86 16.48
C ALA A 176 1.31 -10.54 17.50
N GLY A 177 0.95 -10.15 18.73
CA GLY A 177 1.88 -9.87 19.81
C GLY A 177 2.41 -8.45 19.87
N TRP A 178 1.81 -7.49 19.14
CA TRP A 178 2.21 -6.08 19.25
C TRP A 178 1.86 -5.53 20.64
N PRO A 179 2.80 -4.88 21.35
CA PRO A 179 2.53 -4.39 22.70
C PRO A 179 1.68 -3.13 22.65
N ARG A 180 0.42 -3.21 23.04
CA ARG A 180 -0.52 -2.07 23.15
C ARG A 180 -0.56 -1.20 21.89
N PRO A 181 -0.93 -1.75 20.72
CA PRO A 181 -0.95 -0.99 19.48
C PRO A 181 -1.92 0.20 19.59
N GLN A 182 -1.41 1.39 19.29
CA GLN A 182 -2.23 2.59 19.16
C GLN A 182 -2.68 2.69 17.71
N VAL A 183 -3.97 2.62 17.46
CA VAL A 183 -4.53 2.66 16.10
C VAL A 183 -5.45 3.87 15.97
N SER A 184 -5.20 4.68 14.95
CA SER A 184 -6.04 5.84 14.61
C SER A 184 -6.40 5.83 13.14
N GLU A 185 -7.51 6.49 12.78
CA GLU A 185 -7.89 6.67 11.39
C GLU A 185 -7.44 8.04 10.88
N ILE A 186 -6.87 8.05 9.69
CA ILE A 186 -6.57 9.27 8.93
C ILE A 186 -7.39 9.29 7.65
N THR A 187 -7.72 10.49 7.17
CA THR A 187 -8.45 10.70 5.92
C THR A 187 -7.78 11.75 5.08
N TRP A 188 -7.73 11.54 3.77
CA TRP A 188 -7.25 12.55 2.82
C TRP A 188 -7.96 12.43 1.48
N THR A 189 -7.87 13.47 0.68
CA THR A 189 -8.33 13.45 -0.71
C THR A 189 -7.15 13.44 -1.64
N TRP A 190 -6.99 12.35 -2.40
CA TRP A 190 -6.00 12.27 -3.45
C TRP A 190 -6.55 12.86 -4.74
N SER A 191 -5.82 13.85 -5.29
CA SER A 191 -6.16 14.49 -6.56
C SER A 191 -5.52 13.71 -7.70
N ALA A 192 -6.23 12.69 -8.20
CA ALA A 192 -5.71 11.75 -9.16
C ALA A 192 -5.70 12.32 -10.59
N ASP A 193 -4.69 11.94 -11.37
CA ASP A 193 -4.66 12.13 -12.81
C ASP A 193 -5.39 10.97 -13.51
N ALA A 194 -6.35 11.27 -14.38
CA ALA A 194 -7.14 10.24 -15.06
C ALA A 194 -6.29 9.36 -15.98
N THR A 195 -5.26 9.92 -16.63
CA THR A 195 -4.36 9.18 -17.51
C THR A 195 -3.50 8.21 -16.70
N ALA A 196 -2.96 8.67 -15.57
CA ALA A 196 -2.19 7.84 -14.65
C ALA A 196 -3.05 6.72 -14.03
N LEU A 197 -4.29 7.02 -13.63
CA LEU A 197 -5.23 6.00 -13.17
C LEU A 197 -5.53 4.96 -14.26
N TRP A 198 -5.74 5.40 -15.51
CA TRP A 198 -5.95 4.48 -16.61
C TRP A 198 -4.73 3.58 -16.85
N ALA A 199 -3.53 4.15 -16.82
CA ALA A 199 -2.28 3.38 -16.94
C ALA A 199 -2.18 2.29 -15.87
N SER A 200 -2.74 2.49 -14.67
CA SER A 200 -2.79 1.45 -13.64
C SER A 200 -3.66 0.26 -14.05
N ALA A 201 -4.81 0.50 -14.70
CA ALA A 201 -5.67 -0.57 -15.19
C ALA A 201 -4.99 -1.36 -16.31
N GLU A 202 -4.42 -0.68 -17.31
CA GLU A 202 -3.65 -1.33 -18.39
C GLU A 202 -2.41 -2.08 -17.86
N GLY A 203 -1.73 -1.47 -16.89
CA GLY A 203 -0.56 -2.04 -16.23
C GLY A 203 -0.83 -3.20 -15.28
N GLY A 204 -2.10 -3.56 -15.05
CA GLY A 204 -2.46 -4.71 -14.19
C GLY A 204 -2.38 -4.42 -12.69
N VAL A 205 -2.34 -3.15 -12.29
CA VAL A 205 -2.18 -2.76 -10.88
C VAL A 205 -3.45 -3.09 -10.09
N GLY A 206 -3.28 -3.87 -9.04
CA GLY A 206 -4.35 -4.22 -8.11
C GLY A 206 -5.51 -4.99 -8.76
N GLY A 207 -6.64 -5.06 -8.07
CA GLY A 207 -7.80 -5.84 -8.54
C GLY A 207 -8.44 -5.29 -9.83
N ALA A 208 -8.43 -3.96 -10.01
CA ALA A 208 -8.99 -3.35 -11.22
C ALA A 208 -8.14 -3.64 -12.46
N GLY A 209 -6.81 -3.58 -12.33
CA GLY A 209 -5.91 -3.90 -13.42
C GLY A 209 -5.93 -5.38 -13.79
N GLN A 210 -5.96 -6.28 -12.82
CA GLN A 210 -6.12 -7.71 -13.04
C GLN A 210 -7.46 -8.02 -13.75
N PHE A 211 -8.54 -7.40 -13.29
CA PHE A 211 -9.86 -7.53 -13.93
C PHE A 211 -9.83 -7.04 -15.37
N TYR A 212 -9.30 -5.85 -15.64
CA TYR A 212 -9.19 -5.30 -16.99
C TYR A 212 -8.39 -6.23 -17.94
N ARG A 213 -7.28 -6.77 -17.47
CA ARG A 213 -6.45 -7.70 -18.26
C ARG A 213 -7.16 -9.01 -18.60
N ALA A 214 -8.08 -9.46 -17.74
CA ALA A 214 -8.86 -10.67 -17.96
C ALA A 214 -10.05 -10.48 -18.94
N LEU A 215 -10.43 -9.23 -19.25
CA LEU A 215 -11.51 -8.94 -20.18
C LEU A 215 -11.11 -9.26 -21.62
N ASP A 216 -12.11 -9.66 -22.43
CA ASP A 216 -11.99 -9.69 -23.89
C ASP A 216 -11.97 -8.27 -24.48
N ASP A 217 -11.77 -8.15 -25.79
CA ASP A 217 -11.67 -6.86 -26.47
C ASP A 217 -12.95 -6.02 -26.36
N ALA A 218 -14.12 -6.66 -26.34
CA ALA A 218 -15.40 -5.95 -26.19
C ALA A 218 -15.55 -5.40 -24.77
N GLY A 219 -15.24 -6.21 -23.75
CA GLY A 219 -15.21 -5.81 -22.35
C GLY A 219 -14.22 -4.68 -22.07
N ARG A 220 -13.00 -4.76 -22.63
CA ARG A 220 -11.99 -3.71 -22.52
C ARG A 220 -12.46 -2.37 -23.10
N ARG A 221 -13.11 -2.40 -24.27
CA ARG A 221 -13.70 -1.18 -24.86
C ARG A 221 -14.81 -0.57 -23.98
N SER A 222 -15.72 -1.42 -23.48
CA SER A 222 -16.79 -0.98 -22.59
C SER A 222 -16.25 -0.41 -21.28
N PHE A 223 -15.26 -1.08 -20.69
CA PHE A 223 -14.61 -0.63 -19.46
C PHE A 223 -13.91 0.73 -19.66
N ARG A 224 -13.19 0.91 -20.77
CA ARG A 224 -12.52 2.18 -21.13
C ARG A 224 -13.54 3.31 -21.29
N ALA A 225 -14.59 3.09 -22.08
CA ALA A 225 -15.60 4.11 -22.30
C ALA A 225 -16.32 4.51 -21.01
N ALA A 226 -16.64 3.54 -20.15
CA ALA A 226 -17.22 3.81 -18.84
C ALA A 226 -16.28 4.60 -17.93
N PHE A 227 -14.98 4.27 -17.92
CA PHE A 227 -13.98 5.03 -17.17
C PHE A 227 -13.88 6.48 -17.63
N GLU A 228 -13.82 6.72 -18.93
CA GLU A 228 -13.76 8.08 -19.51
C GLU A 228 -15.02 8.88 -19.14
N PHE A 229 -16.17 8.25 -19.15
CA PHE A 229 -17.43 8.87 -18.75
C PHE A 229 -17.44 9.25 -17.26
N VAL A 230 -17.05 8.34 -16.37
CA VAL A 230 -16.94 8.60 -14.93
C VAL A 230 -15.95 9.73 -14.65
N CYS A 231 -14.80 9.72 -15.34
CA CYS A 231 -13.81 10.79 -15.21
C CYS A 231 -14.38 12.14 -15.66
N ALA A 232 -15.10 12.20 -16.78
CA ALA A 232 -15.70 13.44 -17.27
C ALA A 232 -16.74 14.02 -16.29
N GLU A 233 -17.55 13.16 -15.64
CA GLU A 233 -18.54 13.61 -14.66
C GLU A 233 -17.93 14.08 -13.33
N ARG A 234 -16.82 13.45 -12.90
CA ARG A 234 -16.29 13.62 -11.52
C ARG A 234 -15.06 14.50 -11.43
N SER A 235 -14.44 14.84 -12.56
CA SER A 235 -13.24 15.68 -12.54
C SER A 235 -13.55 17.11 -12.13
N ILE A 236 -12.72 17.65 -11.25
CA ILE A 236 -12.71 19.05 -10.86
C ILE A 236 -11.36 19.64 -11.30
N ALA A 237 -11.39 20.68 -12.13
CA ALA A 237 -10.18 21.29 -12.71
C ALA A 237 -9.24 20.27 -13.38
N GLY A 238 -9.79 19.27 -14.08
CA GLY A 238 -9.04 18.22 -14.80
C GLY A 238 -8.45 17.11 -13.91
N ARG A 239 -8.77 17.07 -12.63
CA ARG A 239 -8.31 16.04 -11.68
C ARG A 239 -9.48 15.34 -11.01
N LEU A 240 -9.27 14.08 -10.64
CA LEU A 240 -10.27 13.29 -9.91
C LEU A 240 -10.00 13.37 -8.40
N PRO A 241 -10.88 14.02 -7.62
CA PRO A 241 -10.78 14.01 -6.17
C PRO A 241 -11.28 12.67 -5.62
N LEU A 242 -10.40 11.85 -5.11
CA LEU A 242 -10.69 10.55 -4.55
C LEU A 242 -10.45 10.56 -3.03
N ALA A 243 -11.51 10.43 -2.26
CA ALA A 243 -11.43 10.38 -0.80
C ALA A 243 -11.01 8.99 -0.33
N HIS A 244 -10.14 8.95 0.66
CA HIS A 244 -9.57 7.74 1.25
C HIS A 244 -9.55 7.82 2.76
N SER A 245 -9.55 6.65 3.41
CA SER A 245 -9.24 6.51 4.83
C SER A 245 -8.30 5.33 5.04
N ALA A 246 -7.41 5.49 6.00
CA ALA A 246 -6.50 4.45 6.43
C ALA A 246 -6.44 4.38 7.95
N ALA A 247 -6.37 3.17 8.50
CA ALA A 247 -5.95 2.99 9.87
C ALA A 247 -4.41 2.98 9.91
N VAL A 248 -3.85 3.77 10.81
CA VAL A 248 -2.42 3.85 11.13
C VAL A 248 -2.22 3.28 12.52
N ALA A 249 -1.42 2.23 12.61
CA ALA A 249 -1.06 1.58 13.86
C ALA A 249 0.40 1.85 14.20
N VAL A 250 0.65 2.13 15.48
CA VAL A 250 2.00 2.31 16.03
C VAL A 250 2.08 1.59 17.36
N ALA A 251 3.15 0.85 17.60
CA ALA A 251 3.44 0.23 18.88
C ALA A 251 4.92 0.37 19.24
N PRO A 252 5.25 0.76 20.51
CA PRO A 252 6.61 0.62 21.00
C PRO A 252 6.92 -0.87 21.20
N ARG A 253 8.14 -1.28 21.01
CA ARG A 253 8.50 -2.68 21.27
C ARG A 253 8.52 -3.03 22.77
N GLY A 254 8.72 -2.06 23.65
CA GLY A 254 8.75 -2.22 25.13
C GLY A 254 10.13 -2.23 25.71
#